data_b4d70050a93aa069a59ec32904849381
#
_entry.id   b4d70050a93aa069a59ec32904849381
#
_cell.length_a   1.000
_cell.length_b   1.000
_cell.length_c   1.000
_cell.angle_alpha   90.00
_cell.angle_beta   90.00
_cell.angle_gamma   90.00
#
_symmetry.space_group_name_H-M   'P 1'
#
loop_
_entity.id
_entity.type
_entity.pdbx_description
1 polymer ?
#
loop_
_entity_poly.entity_id
_entity_poly.type
_entity_poly.pdbx_seq_one_letter_code
_entity_poly.pdbx_strand_id
1 'polypeptide(L)'
;MKCKVCGQEITASGRRSYCSDKCAREGNRIHARGYATPDFDIEKPIKCAHCGKEFVRKQRHQKYCCWQCKEGDAAFYRPIKHLIKEIAKKYGFELKNEDKILRAKKMMFRDSDMTRCPCDAQNPNRYCGSKLCIHDTVHHGHCHCNMFHEKKTLQEMEDGL
;
A
#
# COMPACT_ATOMS: atom_id res chain seq x y z
N MET A 1 -35.79 13.48 14.67
CA MET A 1 -35.00 12.55 13.84
C MET A 1 -35.10 11.14 14.45
N LYS A 2 -35.31 10.08 13.65
CA LYS A 2 -35.50 8.71 14.19
C LYS A 2 -34.17 7.94 14.28
N CYS A 3 -34.02 7.17 15.34
CA CYS A 3 -32.87 6.27 15.55
C CYS A 3 -32.80 5.19 14.46
N LYS A 4 -31.62 5.00 13.82
CA LYS A 4 -31.44 4.04 12.73
C LYS A 4 -31.55 2.56 13.17
N VAL A 5 -31.52 2.27 14.47
CA VAL A 5 -31.61 0.90 15.00
C VAL A 5 -33.01 0.59 15.56
N CYS A 6 -33.56 1.42 16.45
CA CYS A 6 -34.81 1.14 17.13
C CYS A 6 -35.99 2.01 16.66
N GLY A 7 -35.81 2.99 15.80
CA GLY A 7 -36.86 3.85 15.28
C GLY A 7 -37.37 4.95 16.25
N GLN A 8 -36.91 4.95 17.50
CA GLN A 8 -37.34 5.98 18.48
C GLN A 8 -36.88 7.38 18.08
N GLU A 9 -37.64 8.40 18.44
CA GLU A 9 -37.26 9.78 18.19
C GLU A 9 -36.06 10.19 19.05
N ILE A 10 -35.11 10.85 18.40
CA ILE A 10 -33.92 11.40 19.05
C ILE A 10 -34.21 12.84 19.42
N THR A 11 -34.38 13.11 20.71
CA THR A 11 -34.72 14.44 21.28
C THR A 11 -33.48 15.30 21.56
N ALA A 12 -32.27 14.73 21.50
CA ALA A 12 -31.02 15.45 21.76
C ALA A 12 -30.60 16.33 20.57
N SER A 13 -30.29 17.58 20.85
CA SER A 13 -29.71 18.55 19.91
C SER A 13 -28.31 18.07 19.47
N GLY A 14 -28.18 17.67 18.21
CA GLY A 14 -26.92 17.24 17.56
C GLY A 14 -27.17 16.23 16.47
N ARG A 15 -26.25 16.11 15.52
CA ARG A 15 -26.31 15.14 14.39
C ARG A 15 -26.08 13.70 14.89
N ARG A 16 -26.95 13.17 15.74
CA ARG A 16 -26.87 11.80 16.25
C ARG A 16 -27.74 10.88 15.40
N SER A 17 -27.15 9.79 14.91
CA SER A 17 -27.86 8.74 14.17
C SER A 17 -28.53 7.71 15.08
N TYR A 18 -28.25 7.71 16.39
CA TYR A 18 -28.67 6.73 17.37
C TYR A 18 -29.16 7.40 18.66
N CYS A 19 -30.21 6.84 19.30
CA CYS A 19 -30.78 7.39 20.51
C CYS A 19 -29.98 7.10 21.79
N SER A 20 -29.11 6.08 21.77
CA SER A 20 -28.29 5.63 22.90
C SER A 20 -27.01 4.96 22.45
N ASP A 21 -26.03 4.80 23.37
CA ASP A 21 -24.79 4.07 23.12
C ASP A 21 -25.02 2.59 22.80
N LYS A 22 -26.09 2.00 23.32
CA LYS A 22 -26.51 0.63 22.98
C LYS A 22 -26.91 0.55 21.51
N CYS A 23 -27.72 1.49 21.01
CA CYS A 23 -28.09 1.57 19.61
C CYS A 23 -26.91 1.93 18.71
N ALA A 24 -25.98 2.75 19.18
CA ALA A 24 -24.76 3.07 18.44
C ALA A 24 -23.87 1.81 18.26
N ARG A 25 -23.66 1.03 19.32
CA ARG A 25 -22.90 -0.24 19.24
C ARG A 25 -23.57 -1.26 18.32
N GLU A 26 -24.88 -1.42 18.42
CA GLU A 26 -25.65 -2.32 17.54
C GLU A 26 -25.65 -1.83 16.09
N GLY A 27 -25.83 -0.54 15.85
CA GLY A 27 -25.72 0.06 14.52
C GLY A 27 -24.36 -0.17 13.88
N ASN A 28 -23.28 -0.01 14.65
CA ASN A 28 -21.92 -0.31 14.18
C ASN A 28 -21.71 -1.81 13.92
N ARG A 29 -22.34 -2.69 14.73
CA ARG A 29 -22.31 -4.15 14.53
C ARG A 29 -23.06 -4.57 13.26
N ILE A 30 -24.23 -3.98 13.01
CA ILE A 30 -25.02 -4.20 11.79
C ILE A 30 -24.25 -3.68 10.56
N HIS A 31 -23.67 -2.49 10.68
CA HIS A 31 -22.82 -1.90 9.62
C HIS A 31 -21.60 -2.77 9.32
N ALA A 32 -20.90 -3.25 10.35
CA ALA A 32 -19.76 -4.16 10.17
C ALA A 32 -20.16 -5.48 9.51
N ARG A 33 -21.36 -6.00 9.80
CA ARG A 33 -21.92 -7.19 9.12
C ARG A 33 -22.36 -6.89 7.68
N GLY A 34 -22.91 -5.70 7.41
CA GLY A 34 -23.32 -5.25 6.07
C GLY A 34 -22.14 -4.99 5.13
N TYR A 35 -20.92 -4.75 5.68
CA TYR A 35 -19.68 -4.68 4.92
C TYR A 35 -19.07 -6.07 4.64
N ALA A 36 -19.66 -7.15 5.11
CA ALA A 36 -19.38 -8.49 4.60
C ALA A 36 -19.93 -8.52 3.17
N THR A 37 -19.12 -8.06 2.20
CA THR A 37 -19.48 -8.15 0.78
C THR A 37 -19.76 -9.62 0.44
N PRO A 38 -20.87 -9.92 -0.23
CA PRO A 38 -21.30 -11.28 -0.53
C PRO A 38 -20.29 -12.12 -1.33
N ASP A 39 -19.31 -11.46 -1.97
CA ASP A 39 -18.36 -12.11 -2.88
C ASP A 39 -17.02 -12.52 -2.23
N PHE A 40 -16.91 -12.45 -0.89
CA PHE A 40 -15.69 -12.91 -0.21
C PHE A 40 -15.78 -14.43 0.03
N ASP A 41 -15.36 -15.19 -0.93
CA ASP A 41 -15.22 -16.63 -0.81
C ASP A 41 -14.02 -16.97 0.09
N ILE A 42 -14.30 -17.17 1.39
CA ILE A 42 -13.30 -17.56 2.39
C ILE A 42 -12.74 -18.94 2.06
N GLU A 43 -13.53 -19.82 1.45
CA GLU A 43 -13.15 -21.20 1.19
C GLU A 43 -12.21 -21.32 -0.02
N LYS A 44 -12.16 -20.32 -0.88
CA LYS A 44 -11.29 -20.35 -2.05
C LYS A 44 -9.82 -20.21 -1.66
N PRO A 45 -8.99 -21.22 -1.94
CA PRO A 45 -7.57 -21.17 -1.63
C PRO A 45 -6.86 -20.08 -2.46
N ILE A 46 -5.93 -19.38 -1.84
CA ILE A 46 -5.06 -18.41 -2.50
C ILE A 46 -3.59 -18.76 -2.27
N LYS A 47 -2.71 -18.27 -3.13
CA LYS A 47 -1.27 -18.45 -2.95
C LYS A 47 -0.69 -17.44 -1.97
N CYS A 48 0.11 -17.91 -1.02
CA CYS A 48 0.85 -17.07 -0.09
C CYS A 48 1.80 -16.13 -0.84
N ALA A 49 1.76 -14.84 -0.53
CA ALA A 49 2.59 -13.83 -1.20
C ALA A 49 4.12 -14.02 -0.96
N HIS A 50 4.50 -14.74 0.11
CA HIS A 50 5.91 -15.02 0.44
C HIS A 50 6.38 -16.38 -0.09
N CYS A 51 5.74 -17.48 0.33
CA CYS A 51 6.20 -18.83 0.02
C CYS A 51 5.51 -19.52 -1.16
N GLY A 52 4.46 -18.92 -1.73
CA GLY A 52 3.72 -19.47 -2.86
C GLY A 52 2.78 -20.64 -2.53
N LYS A 53 2.82 -21.19 -1.31
CA LYS A 53 1.92 -22.29 -0.90
C LYS A 53 0.47 -21.84 -0.91
N GLU A 54 -0.41 -22.70 -1.38
CA GLU A 54 -1.85 -22.48 -1.29
C GLU A 54 -2.33 -22.57 0.15
N PHE A 55 -3.23 -21.68 0.53
CA PHE A 55 -3.86 -21.69 1.85
C PHE A 55 -5.25 -21.09 1.80
N VAL A 56 -6.11 -21.48 2.72
CA VAL A 56 -7.44 -20.90 2.89
C VAL A 56 -7.34 -19.69 3.83
N ARG A 57 -7.88 -18.55 3.39
CA ARG A 57 -7.86 -17.31 4.15
C ARG A 57 -8.81 -17.39 5.35
N LYS A 58 -8.36 -16.92 6.50
CA LYS A 58 -9.21 -16.71 7.70
C LYS A 58 -9.79 -15.29 7.75
N GLN A 59 -9.19 -14.35 6.99
CA GLN A 59 -9.58 -12.94 6.94
C GLN A 59 -9.46 -12.39 5.51
N ARG A 60 -10.35 -11.48 5.12
CA ARG A 60 -10.41 -10.90 3.76
C ARG A 60 -9.07 -10.37 3.26
N HIS A 61 -8.29 -9.72 4.12
CA HIS A 61 -7.02 -9.10 3.73
C HIS A 61 -5.79 -9.98 3.97
N GLN A 62 -5.98 -11.25 4.34
CA GLN A 62 -4.87 -12.15 4.60
C GLN A 62 -4.15 -12.51 3.29
N LYS A 63 -2.86 -12.18 3.22
CA LYS A 63 -1.97 -12.42 2.06
C LYS A 63 -0.94 -13.54 2.32
N TYR A 64 -0.74 -13.91 3.58
CA TYR A 64 0.28 -14.84 4.03
C TYR A 64 -0.35 -16.04 4.74
N CYS A 65 0.18 -17.25 4.51
CA CYS A 65 -0.32 -18.46 5.15
C CYS A 65 -0.07 -18.50 6.66
N CYS A 66 0.98 -17.84 7.13
CA CYS A 66 1.37 -17.78 8.54
C CYS A 66 2.10 -16.47 8.85
N TRP A 67 2.35 -16.22 10.15
CA TRP A 67 3.05 -15.02 10.59
C TRP A 67 4.53 -15.00 10.17
N GLN A 68 5.18 -16.18 10.13
CA GLN A 68 6.57 -16.30 9.66
C GLN A 68 6.72 -15.83 8.20
N CYS A 69 5.76 -16.16 7.36
CA CYS A 69 5.76 -15.67 5.97
C CYS A 69 5.54 -14.15 5.89
N LYS A 70 4.73 -13.59 6.78
CA LYS A 70 4.53 -12.13 6.88
C LYS A 70 5.81 -11.43 7.32
N GLU A 71 6.46 -11.91 8.37
CA GLU A 71 7.72 -11.36 8.89
C GLU A 71 8.88 -11.54 7.91
N GLY A 72 8.99 -12.71 7.26
CA GLY A 72 9.99 -12.97 6.23
C GLY A 72 9.86 -12.03 5.04
N ASP A 73 8.62 -11.73 4.61
CA ASP A 73 8.38 -10.77 3.55
C ASP A 73 8.79 -9.34 3.97
N ALA A 74 8.44 -8.93 5.18
CA ALA A 74 8.84 -7.63 5.73
C ALA A 74 10.36 -7.51 5.86
N ALA A 75 11.04 -8.54 6.38
CA ALA A 75 12.49 -8.58 6.50
C ALA A 75 13.20 -8.51 5.14
N PHE A 76 12.66 -9.18 4.12
CA PHE A 76 13.19 -9.18 2.75
C PHE A 76 13.19 -7.77 2.13
N TYR A 77 12.13 -6.99 2.36
CA TYR A 77 12.04 -5.63 1.80
C TYR A 77 12.75 -4.56 2.63
N ARG A 78 13.08 -4.82 3.89
CA ARG A 78 13.63 -3.80 4.80
C ARG A 78 14.89 -3.11 4.27
N PRO A 79 15.92 -3.83 3.78
CA PRO A 79 17.13 -3.21 3.28
C PRO A 79 16.87 -2.28 2.09
N ILE A 80 16.10 -2.74 1.10
CA ILE A 80 15.80 -1.95 -0.10
C ILE A 80 14.90 -0.76 0.21
N LYS A 81 13.94 -0.90 1.13
CA LYS A 81 13.10 0.23 1.59
C LYS A 81 13.92 1.29 2.29
N HIS A 82 14.89 0.88 3.10
CA HIS A 82 15.82 1.82 3.75
C HIS A 82 16.63 2.59 2.71
N LEU A 83 17.28 1.89 1.77
CA LEU A 83 18.07 2.49 0.70
C LEU A 83 17.24 3.49 -0.13
N ILE A 84 16.03 3.13 -0.55
CA ILE A 84 15.15 3.99 -1.34
C ILE A 84 14.82 5.27 -0.57
N LYS A 85 14.52 5.17 0.72
CA LYS A 85 14.23 6.34 1.58
C LYS A 85 15.44 7.25 1.75
N GLU A 86 16.64 6.68 1.93
CA GLU A 86 17.89 7.46 2.02
C GLU A 86 18.18 8.20 0.71
N ILE A 87 18.00 7.55 -0.45
CA ILE A 87 18.13 8.19 -1.77
C ILE A 87 17.11 9.33 -1.90
N ALA A 88 15.84 9.07 -1.61
CA ALA A 88 14.79 10.08 -1.69
C ALA A 88 15.08 11.30 -0.80
N LYS A 89 15.55 11.05 0.44
CA LYS A 89 15.95 12.09 1.38
C LYS A 89 17.14 12.90 0.86
N LYS A 90 18.19 12.19 0.38
CA LYS A 90 19.44 12.83 -0.10
C LYS A 90 19.21 13.78 -1.26
N TYR A 91 18.35 13.41 -2.21
CA TYR A 91 18.10 14.17 -3.43
C TYR A 91 16.78 14.98 -3.40
N GLY A 92 16.05 14.93 -2.30
CA GLY A 92 14.78 15.65 -2.16
C GLY A 92 13.64 15.07 -3.02
N PHE A 93 13.71 13.80 -3.42
CA PHE A 93 12.70 13.15 -4.25
C PHE A 93 11.45 12.73 -3.45
N GLU A 94 10.31 12.67 -4.13
CA GLU A 94 9.08 12.05 -3.64
C GLU A 94 9.02 10.59 -4.07
N LEU A 95 8.53 9.70 -3.20
CA LEU A 95 8.34 8.29 -3.51
C LEU A 95 6.90 8.02 -3.94
N LYS A 96 6.73 7.41 -5.12
CA LYS A 96 5.44 6.93 -5.64
C LYS A 96 5.55 5.47 -6.07
N ASN A 97 4.41 4.78 -6.07
CA ASN A 97 4.34 3.37 -6.51
C ASN A 97 5.32 2.40 -5.81
N GLU A 98 5.83 2.73 -4.61
CA GLU A 98 6.86 1.97 -3.90
C GLU A 98 6.51 0.47 -3.82
N ASP A 99 5.32 0.13 -3.31
CA ASP A 99 4.93 -1.27 -3.12
C ASP A 99 4.80 -2.04 -4.43
N LYS A 100 4.32 -1.38 -5.51
CA LYS A 100 4.21 -1.99 -6.84
C LYS A 100 5.58 -2.33 -7.41
N ILE A 101 6.51 -1.37 -7.33
CA ILE A 101 7.88 -1.53 -7.84
C ILE A 101 8.65 -2.58 -7.03
N LEU A 102 8.52 -2.58 -5.70
CA LEU A 102 9.16 -3.58 -4.84
C LEU A 102 8.67 -5.00 -5.12
N ARG A 103 7.37 -5.17 -5.42
CA ARG A 103 6.84 -6.48 -5.86
C ARG A 103 7.44 -6.92 -7.18
N ALA A 104 7.54 -6.02 -8.16
CA ALA A 104 8.18 -6.31 -9.44
C ALA A 104 9.66 -6.72 -9.25
N LYS A 105 10.40 -5.97 -8.42
CA LYS A 105 11.78 -6.33 -8.04
C LYS A 105 11.88 -7.72 -7.42
N LYS A 106 11.01 -8.06 -6.47
CA LYS A 106 11.00 -9.39 -5.84
C LYS A 106 10.72 -10.50 -6.85
N MET A 107 9.82 -10.28 -7.79
CA MET A 107 9.51 -11.27 -8.83
C MET A 107 10.69 -11.50 -9.78
N MET A 108 11.42 -10.44 -10.13
CA MET A 108 12.51 -10.50 -11.12
C MET A 108 13.86 -10.89 -10.51
N PHE A 109 14.15 -10.42 -9.29
CA PHE A 109 15.48 -10.49 -8.70
C PHE A 109 15.55 -11.36 -7.44
N ARG A 110 14.51 -12.05 -7.06
CA ARG A 110 14.34 -12.94 -5.87
C ARG A 110 15.50 -12.94 -4.86
N ASP A 111 16.58 -13.62 -5.19
CA ASP A 111 17.76 -13.83 -4.33
C ASP A 111 18.98 -13.03 -4.81
N SER A 112 18.80 -12.13 -5.77
CA SER A 112 19.86 -11.29 -6.32
C SER A 112 19.66 -9.82 -5.92
N ASP A 113 20.40 -8.92 -6.56
CA ASP A 113 20.44 -7.50 -6.23
C ASP A 113 19.10 -6.78 -6.46
N MET A 114 18.37 -6.55 -5.38
CA MET A 114 17.11 -5.81 -5.34
C MET A 114 17.25 -4.31 -5.68
N THR A 115 18.47 -3.80 -5.79
CA THR A 115 18.68 -2.40 -6.18
C THR A 115 18.44 -2.18 -7.67
N ARG A 116 18.61 -3.21 -8.51
CA ARG A 116 18.46 -3.14 -9.97
C ARG A 116 17.07 -2.64 -10.39
N CYS A 117 17.01 -1.94 -11.53
CA CYS A 117 15.77 -1.44 -12.07
C CYS A 117 14.96 -2.58 -12.73
N PRO A 118 13.69 -2.84 -12.33
CA PRO A 118 12.90 -3.91 -12.92
C PRO A 118 12.46 -3.60 -14.36
N CYS A 119 12.44 -2.34 -14.75
CA CYS A 119 12.07 -1.93 -16.12
C CYS A 119 13.24 -2.02 -17.11
N ASP A 120 14.48 -2.19 -16.61
CA ASP A 120 15.70 -2.34 -17.40
C ASP A 120 16.67 -3.29 -16.69
N ALA A 121 16.17 -4.50 -16.48
CA ALA A 121 16.85 -5.53 -15.67
C ALA A 121 18.18 -6.01 -16.26
N GLN A 122 18.38 -5.85 -17.56
CA GLN A 122 19.60 -6.27 -18.24
C GLN A 122 20.73 -5.23 -18.15
N ASN A 123 20.41 -3.97 -17.84
CA ASN A 123 21.39 -2.91 -17.74
C ASN A 123 22.02 -2.88 -16.32
N PRO A 124 23.28 -3.30 -16.14
CA PRO A 124 23.92 -3.35 -14.84
C PRO A 124 24.13 -1.96 -14.21
N ASN A 125 24.15 -0.90 -15.03
CA ASN A 125 24.35 0.47 -14.59
C ASN A 125 23.06 1.16 -14.15
N ARG A 126 21.89 0.50 -14.33
CA ARG A 126 20.59 1.05 -13.97
C ARG A 126 20.05 0.39 -12.70
N TYR A 127 20.30 1.03 -11.59
CA TYR A 127 19.82 0.64 -10.27
C TYR A 127 19.30 1.86 -9.49
N CYS A 128 18.61 1.63 -8.37
CA CYS A 128 18.08 2.72 -7.52
C CYS A 128 19.23 3.61 -7.01
N GLY A 129 19.18 4.90 -7.32
CA GLY A 129 20.21 5.88 -6.94
C GLY A 129 21.45 5.89 -7.85
N SER A 130 21.46 5.13 -8.94
CA SER A 130 22.52 5.25 -9.97
C SER A 130 22.46 6.64 -10.64
N LYS A 131 23.57 7.02 -11.28
CA LYS A 131 23.63 8.28 -12.06
C LYS A 131 22.49 8.36 -13.08
N LEU A 132 22.16 7.26 -13.77
CA LEU A 132 21.04 7.19 -14.71
C LEU A 132 19.69 7.39 -14.02
N CYS A 133 19.47 6.76 -12.86
CA CYS A 133 18.24 6.91 -12.09
C CYS A 133 18.05 8.35 -11.61
N ILE A 134 19.11 8.99 -11.11
CA ILE A 134 19.06 10.38 -10.63
C ILE A 134 18.85 11.33 -11.81
N HIS A 135 19.61 11.14 -12.92
CA HIS A 135 19.48 11.92 -14.14
C HIS A 135 18.02 11.89 -14.65
N ASP A 136 17.43 10.70 -14.80
CA ASP A 136 16.06 10.57 -15.28
C ASP A 136 15.09 11.31 -14.35
N THR A 137 15.26 11.20 -13.02
CA THR A 137 14.37 11.87 -12.06
C THR A 137 14.44 13.38 -12.17
N VAL A 138 15.65 13.95 -12.31
CA VAL A 138 15.85 15.40 -12.40
C VAL A 138 15.40 15.95 -13.76
N HIS A 139 15.70 15.27 -14.87
CA HIS A 139 15.45 15.81 -16.22
C HIS A 139 14.08 15.42 -16.79
N HIS A 140 13.47 14.34 -16.31
CA HIS A 140 12.18 13.85 -16.80
C HIS A 140 11.08 13.88 -15.71
N GLY A 141 11.40 14.41 -14.51
CA GLY A 141 10.47 14.50 -13.40
C GLY A 141 10.24 13.16 -12.66
N HIS A 142 10.72 12.04 -13.19
CA HIS A 142 10.64 10.72 -12.57
C HIS A 142 11.71 9.76 -13.06
N CYS A 143 12.09 8.78 -12.23
CA CYS A 143 13.00 7.72 -12.66
C CYS A 143 12.30 6.72 -13.61
N HIS A 144 13.10 5.94 -14.34
CA HIS A 144 12.63 4.99 -15.34
C HIS A 144 11.53 4.02 -14.85
N CYS A 145 11.59 3.56 -13.59
CA CYS A 145 10.54 2.71 -13.00
C CYS A 145 9.43 3.49 -12.29
N ASN A 146 9.42 4.81 -12.38
CA ASN A 146 8.36 5.67 -11.84
C ASN A 146 8.19 5.59 -10.31
N MET A 147 9.30 5.37 -9.59
CA MET A 147 9.31 5.30 -8.13
C MET A 147 9.80 6.60 -7.49
N PHE A 148 10.90 7.17 -7.99
CA PHE A 148 11.38 8.49 -7.59
C PHE A 148 10.79 9.55 -8.49
N HIS A 149 10.22 10.59 -7.87
CA HIS A 149 9.68 11.75 -8.55
C HIS A 149 10.37 13.01 -8.04
N GLU A 150 10.60 13.96 -8.92
CA GLU A 150 10.99 15.30 -8.51
C GLU A 150 9.84 15.93 -7.72
N LYS A 151 10.16 16.59 -6.60
CA LYS A 151 9.16 17.38 -5.89
C LYS A 151 8.88 18.64 -6.70
N LYS A 152 7.65 18.86 -7.09
CA LYS A 152 7.22 20.15 -7.62
C LYS A 152 7.44 21.21 -6.54
N THR A 153 8.09 22.31 -6.89
CA THR A 153 8.18 23.48 -6.02
C THR A 153 6.80 24.11 -5.87
N LEU A 154 6.54 24.80 -4.73
CA LEU A 154 5.25 25.48 -4.50
C LEU A 154 4.92 26.42 -5.66
N GLN A 155 5.92 27.04 -6.28
CA GLN A 155 5.79 27.95 -7.44
C GLN A 155 5.19 27.23 -8.66
N GLU A 156 5.65 26.00 -8.98
CA GLU A 156 5.12 25.22 -10.11
C GLU A 156 3.72 24.64 -9.85
N MET A 157 3.28 24.61 -8.59
CA MET A 157 1.93 24.20 -8.23
C MET A 157 0.94 25.38 -8.35
N GLU A 158 1.40 26.62 -8.20
CA GLU A 158 0.58 27.84 -8.33
C GLU A 158 0.41 28.24 -9.81
N ASP A 159 1.43 28.03 -10.65
CA ASP A 159 1.40 28.34 -12.09
C ASP A 159 0.60 27.33 -12.93
N GLY A 160 0.14 26.23 -12.33
CA GLY A 160 -0.62 25.15 -12.99
C GLY A 160 -2.14 25.13 -12.70
N LEU A 161 -2.67 26.19 -12.03
CA LEU A 161 -4.09 26.45 -11.80
C LEU A 161 -4.60 27.56 -12.73
#